data_14b01986e25dfa59ada52bb3d1f48463
#
_entry.id   14b01986e25dfa59ada52bb3d1f48463
#
_cell.length_a   1.000
_cell.length_b   1.000
_cell.length_c   1.000
_cell.angle_alpha   90.00
_cell.angle_beta   90.00
_cell.angle_gamma   90.00
#
_symmetry.space_group_name_H-M   'P 1'
#
loop_
_entity.id
_entity.type
_entity.pdbx_description
1 polymer ?
#
loop_
_entity_poly.entity_id
_entity_poly.type
_entity_poly.pdbx_seq_one_letter_code
_entity_poly.pdbx_strand_id
1 'polypeptide(L)'
;MALGPLEYLTIPFNQQNFPDIFTPIWIAALVLLVGQIVLYNVRSSQLHRHEPLRNMQEWLFWTGMTVFGLVLVATVFAFYFFVIVLTLVIGLATYVWIRFFRFPPMIAVYNQQLRRARFFSQSRYAQPEATVRQRRQRRRRR
;
A
#
# COMPACT_ATOMS: atom_id res chain seq x y z
N MET A 1 -36.66 26.10 1.78
CA MET A 1 -35.55 26.77 1.09
C MET A 1 -34.55 25.68 0.70
N ALA A 2 -34.22 25.52 -0.58
CA ALA A 2 -33.21 24.60 -1.01
C ALA A 2 -31.84 25.17 -0.59
N LEU A 3 -31.14 24.49 0.31
CA LEU A 3 -29.80 24.87 0.73
C LEU A 3 -28.86 24.80 -0.49
N GLY A 4 -28.03 25.80 -0.65
CA GLY A 4 -27.00 25.76 -1.70
C GLY A 4 -25.99 24.65 -1.49
N PRO A 5 -25.33 24.12 -2.56
CA PRO A 5 -24.40 22.99 -2.44
C PRO A 5 -23.23 23.25 -1.46
N LEU A 6 -22.84 24.51 -1.27
CA LEU A 6 -21.78 24.88 -0.32
C LEU A 6 -22.26 24.89 1.15
N GLU A 7 -23.55 25.12 1.38
CA GLU A 7 -24.12 25.13 2.73
C GLU A 7 -24.12 23.71 3.34
N TYR A 8 -24.32 22.67 2.52
CA TYR A 8 -24.22 21.28 2.94
C TYR A 8 -22.84 20.92 3.52
N LEU A 9 -21.79 21.58 3.06
CA LEU A 9 -20.42 21.29 3.56
C LEU A 9 -20.20 21.79 4.99
N THR A 10 -20.94 22.80 5.42
CA THR A 10 -20.84 23.42 6.76
C THR A 10 -21.80 22.83 7.78
N ILE A 11 -22.62 21.86 7.38
CA ILE A 11 -23.56 21.20 8.27
C ILE A 11 -22.84 20.02 9.01
N PRO A 12 -23.07 19.83 10.31
CA PRO A 12 -22.56 18.69 11.04
C PRO A 12 -23.07 17.38 10.44
N PHE A 13 -22.16 16.44 10.23
CA PHE A 13 -22.49 15.14 9.66
C PHE A 13 -23.06 14.21 10.74
N ASN A 14 -24.38 14.17 10.83
CA ASN A 14 -25.10 13.31 11.74
C ASN A 14 -26.34 12.71 11.05
N GLN A 15 -26.94 11.72 11.70
CA GLN A 15 -28.10 11.02 11.15
C GLN A 15 -29.33 11.92 10.93
N GLN A 16 -29.45 13.01 11.70
CA GLN A 16 -30.58 13.97 11.56
C GLN A 16 -30.46 14.81 10.30
N ASN A 17 -29.23 15.23 9.97
CA ASN A 17 -28.97 16.12 8.83
C ASN A 17 -28.78 15.33 7.52
N PHE A 18 -28.26 14.09 7.59
CA PHE A 18 -27.94 13.24 6.46
C PHE A 18 -28.46 11.81 6.63
N PRO A 19 -29.79 11.60 6.75
CA PRO A 19 -30.35 10.28 7.05
C PRO A 19 -29.96 9.21 6.03
N ASP A 20 -29.95 9.57 4.74
CA ASP A 20 -29.69 8.62 3.64
C ASP A 20 -28.22 8.26 3.47
N ILE A 21 -27.30 9.17 3.81
CA ILE A 21 -25.86 9.04 3.52
C ILE A 21 -25.09 8.64 4.80
N PHE A 22 -25.57 8.98 5.97
CA PHE A 22 -24.88 8.73 7.23
C PHE A 22 -24.61 7.24 7.46
N THR A 23 -25.64 6.42 7.40
CA THR A 23 -25.54 4.97 7.64
C THR A 23 -24.65 4.27 6.60
N PRO A 24 -24.79 4.49 5.27
CA PRO A 24 -23.91 3.89 4.28
C PRO A 24 -22.43 4.28 4.45
N ILE A 25 -22.12 5.56 4.72
CA ILE A 25 -20.74 6.02 4.88
C ILE A 25 -20.11 5.38 6.12
N TRP A 26 -20.81 5.34 7.24
CA TRP A 26 -20.32 4.74 8.46
C TRP A 26 -20.04 3.23 8.29
N ILE A 27 -21.00 2.49 7.73
CA ILE A 27 -20.83 1.05 7.46
C ILE A 27 -19.69 0.83 6.45
N ALA A 28 -19.65 1.58 5.37
CA ALA A 28 -18.60 1.45 4.37
C ALA A 28 -17.20 1.70 4.95
N ALA A 29 -17.04 2.75 5.76
CA ALA A 29 -15.76 3.06 6.40
C ALA A 29 -15.31 1.92 7.34
N LEU A 30 -16.24 1.35 8.12
CA LEU A 30 -15.96 0.22 9.01
C LEU A 30 -15.59 -1.04 8.24
N VAL A 31 -16.35 -1.40 7.20
CA VAL A 31 -16.08 -2.57 6.35
C VAL A 31 -14.75 -2.44 5.63
N LEU A 32 -14.45 -1.26 5.10
CA LEU A 32 -13.17 -1.00 4.42
C LEU A 32 -11.99 -1.06 5.39
N LEU A 33 -12.14 -0.54 6.61
CA LEU A 33 -11.11 -0.62 7.65
C LEU A 33 -10.81 -2.07 8.04
N VAL A 34 -11.85 -2.87 8.32
CA VAL A 34 -11.71 -4.30 8.65
C VAL A 34 -11.12 -5.06 7.45
N GLY A 35 -11.64 -4.82 6.25
CA GLY A 35 -11.14 -5.42 5.01
C GLY A 35 -9.65 -5.13 4.77
N GLN A 36 -9.22 -3.91 5.09
CA GLN A 36 -7.82 -3.51 4.99
C GLN A 36 -6.91 -4.28 5.95
N ILE A 37 -7.35 -4.49 7.19
CA ILE A 37 -6.62 -5.31 8.18
C ILE A 37 -6.48 -6.75 7.70
N VAL A 38 -7.56 -7.34 7.21
CA VAL A 38 -7.56 -8.70 6.67
C VAL A 38 -6.63 -8.82 5.46
N LEU A 39 -6.74 -7.91 4.50
CA LEU A 39 -5.87 -7.88 3.32
C LEU A 39 -4.38 -7.72 3.68
N TYR A 40 -4.09 -6.88 4.66
CA TYR A 40 -2.72 -6.71 5.14
C TYR A 40 -2.17 -8.01 5.73
N ASN A 41 -2.93 -8.68 6.59
CA ASN A 41 -2.50 -9.95 7.21
C ASN A 41 -2.26 -11.05 6.16
N VAL A 42 -3.18 -11.20 5.21
CA VAL A 42 -3.05 -12.23 4.15
C VAL A 42 -1.86 -11.94 3.25
N ARG A 43 -1.70 -10.69 2.79
CA ARG A 43 -0.61 -10.33 1.89
C ARG A 43 0.75 -10.24 2.56
N SER A 44 0.81 -9.78 3.80
CA SER A 44 2.05 -9.72 4.58
C SER A 44 2.67 -11.11 4.76
N SER A 45 1.85 -12.13 5.00
CA SER A 45 2.29 -13.52 5.08
C SER A 45 2.91 -14.03 3.77
N GLN A 46 2.35 -13.65 2.61
CA GLN A 46 2.83 -14.08 1.29
C GLN A 46 4.08 -13.33 0.82
N LEU A 47 4.24 -12.07 1.24
CA LEU A 47 5.30 -11.17 0.78
C LEU A 47 6.56 -11.15 1.65
N HIS A 48 6.69 -12.07 2.61
CA HIS A 48 7.82 -12.12 3.55
C HIS A 48 9.20 -12.19 2.88
N ARG A 49 9.28 -12.74 1.66
CA ARG A 49 10.52 -12.87 0.88
C ARG A 49 10.88 -11.64 0.05
N HIS A 50 10.00 -10.65 -0.04
CA HIS A 50 10.17 -9.50 -0.94
C HIS A 50 10.02 -8.19 -0.17
N GLU A 51 11.10 -7.76 0.49
CA GLU A 51 11.11 -6.53 1.32
C GLU A 51 10.48 -5.28 0.66
N PRO A 52 10.81 -4.90 -0.59
CA PRO A 52 10.23 -3.69 -1.16
C PRO A 52 8.71 -3.79 -1.40
N LEU A 53 8.20 -4.99 -1.69
CA LEU A 53 6.76 -5.21 -1.84
C LEU A 53 6.04 -5.18 -0.47
N ARG A 54 6.70 -5.64 0.59
CA ARG A 54 6.19 -5.54 1.95
C ARG A 54 6.10 -4.08 2.40
N ASN A 55 7.16 -3.29 2.22
CA ASN A 55 7.15 -1.86 2.54
C ASN A 55 6.05 -1.11 1.79
N MET A 56 5.82 -1.47 0.51
CA MET A 56 4.73 -0.94 -0.27
C MET A 56 3.36 -1.24 0.35
N GLN A 57 3.16 -2.48 0.79
CA GLN A 57 1.92 -2.90 1.46
C GLN A 57 1.72 -2.19 2.80
N GLU A 58 2.78 -1.97 3.56
CA GLU A 58 2.75 -1.23 4.81
C GLU A 58 2.31 0.22 4.59
N TRP A 59 2.87 0.91 3.59
CA TRP A 59 2.45 2.27 3.25
C TRP A 59 0.96 2.37 2.89
N LEU A 60 0.46 1.45 2.06
CA LEU A 60 -0.95 1.40 1.70
C LEU A 60 -1.83 1.09 2.92
N PHE A 61 -1.39 0.19 3.79
CA PHE A 61 -2.09 -0.17 5.02
C PHE A 61 -2.23 1.05 5.94
N TRP A 62 -1.13 1.73 6.25
CA TRP A 62 -1.16 2.89 7.13
C TRP A 62 -1.97 4.05 6.55
N THR A 63 -1.87 4.28 5.24
CA THR A 63 -2.68 5.31 4.56
C THR A 63 -4.18 5.01 4.71
N GLY A 64 -4.59 3.79 4.40
CA GLY A 64 -6.00 3.41 4.53
C GLY A 64 -6.49 3.41 5.97
N MET A 65 -5.69 2.90 6.91
CA MET A 65 -6.00 2.91 8.34
C MET A 65 -6.24 4.33 8.85
N THR A 66 -5.38 5.27 8.45
CA THR A 66 -5.51 6.69 8.83
C THR A 66 -6.77 7.31 8.21
N VAL A 67 -7.00 7.11 6.91
CA VAL A 67 -8.15 7.71 6.20
C VAL A 67 -9.48 7.18 6.76
N PHE A 68 -9.65 5.86 6.80
CA PHE A 68 -10.91 5.28 7.28
C PHE A 68 -11.11 5.48 8.78
N GLY A 69 -10.03 5.46 9.58
CA GLY A 69 -10.07 5.80 10.99
C GLY A 69 -10.53 7.24 11.23
N LEU A 70 -10.00 8.21 10.49
CA LEU A 70 -10.42 9.61 10.58
C LEU A 70 -11.87 9.81 10.15
N VAL A 71 -12.33 9.11 9.10
CA VAL A 71 -13.74 9.16 8.68
C VAL A 71 -14.64 8.62 9.78
N LEU A 72 -14.30 7.52 10.44
CA LEU A 72 -15.08 7.00 11.57
C LEU A 72 -15.10 7.97 12.76
N VAL A 73 -13.95 8.53 13.13
CA VAL A 73 -13.86 9.54 14.19
C VAL A 73 -14.71 10.76 13.85
N ALA A 74 -14.61 11.28 12.63
CA ALA A 74 -15.38 12.43 12.17
C ALA A 74 -16.90 12.16 12.21
N THR A 75 -17.30 10.92 11.92
CA THR A 75 -18.70 10.50 11.98
C THR A 75 -19.21 10.40 13.42
N VAL A 76 -18.41 9.82 14.34
CA VAL A 76 -18.79 9.68 15.77
C VAL A 76 -18.91 11.03 16.46
N PHE A 77 -17.99 11.95 16.17
CA PHE A 77 -17.98 13.29 16.77
C PHE A 77 -18.84 14.32 16.00
N ALA A 78 -19.60 13.87 15.01
CA ALA A 78 -20.45 14.72 14.18
C ALA A 78 -19.73 15.96 13.62
N PHE A 79 -18.51 15.77 13.11
CA PHE A 79 -17.77 16.86 12.46
C PHE A 79 -18.50 17.33 11.21
N TYR A 80 -18.15 18.53 10.74
CA TYR A 80 -18.71 19.07 9.51
C TYR A 80 -18.48 18.13 8.33
N PHE A 81 -19.47 18.01 7.44
CA PHE A 81 -19.39 17.14 6.27
C PHE A 81 -18.16 17.43 5.38
N PHE A 82 -17.75 18.70 5.34
CA PHE A 82 -16.50 19.12 4.69
C PHE A 82 -15.28 18.33 5.16
N VAL A 83 -15.15 18.03 6.46
CA VAL A 83 -13.99 17.31 7.01
C VAL A 83 -13.92 15.88 6.45
N ILE A 84 -15.07 15.23 6.31
CA ILE A 84 -15.14 13.87 5.74
C ILE A 84 -14.72 13.90 4.26
N VAL A 85 -15.30 14.84 3.48
CA VAL A 85 -14.95 15.00 2.06
C VAL A 85 -13.47 15.30 1.88
N LEU A 86 -12.93 16.23 2.68
CA LEU A 86 -11.51 16.60 2.64
C LEU A 86 -10.60 15.39 2.97
N THR A 87 -10.94 14.64 3.99
CA THR A 87 -10.20 13.43 4.38
C THR A 87 -10.18 12.40 3.25
N LEU A 88 -11.32 12.16 2.61
CA LEU A 88 -11.41 11.23 1.49
C LEU A 88 -10.61 11.71 0.26
N VAL A 89 -10.68 13.00 -0.06
CA VAL A 89 -9.92 13.58 -1.19
C VAL A 89 -8.42 13.49 -0.95
N ILE A 90 -7.95 13.87 0.25
CA ILE A 90 -6.53 13.77 0.63
C ILE A 90 -6.09 12.30 0.62
N GLY A 91 -6.92 11.40 1.15
CA GLY A 91 -6.64 9.96 1.15
C GLY A 91 -6.50 9.40 -0.26
N LEU A 92 -7.42 9.75 -1.16
CA LEU A 92 -7.35 9.35 -2.56
C LEU A 92 -6.11 9.92 -3.27
N ALA A 93 -5.83 11.20 -3.07
CA ALA A 93 -4.65 11.86 -3.63
C ALA A 93 -3.35 11.19 -3.13
N THR A 94 -3.27 10.88 -1.85
CA THR A 94 -2.13 10.17 -1.25
C THR A 94 -1.98 8.76 -1.84
N TYR A 95 -3.08 8.02 -1.98
CA TYR A 95 -3.08 6.70 -2.58
C TYR A 95 -2.58 6.73 -4.03
N VAL A 96 -3.10 7.67 -4.85
CA VAL A 96 -2.67 7.86 -6.25
C VAL A 96 -1.19 8.22 -6.30
N TRP A 97 -0.76 9.17 -5.46
CA TRP A 97 0.65 9.57 -5.39
C TRP A 97 1.58 8.41 -5.04
N ILE A 98 1.25 7.62 -4.02
CA ILE A 98 2.02 6.45 -3.62
C ILE A 98 2.06 5.44 -4.79
N ARG A 99 0.92 5.15 -5.42
CA ARG A 99 0.79 4.12 -6.45
C ARG A 99 1.54 4.47 -7.74
N PHE A 100 1.51 5.73 -8.19
CA PHE A 100 2.03 6.14 -9.49
C PHE A 100 3.43 6.77 -9.41
N PHE A 101 3.78 7.44 -8.33
CA PHE A 101 5.05 8.14 -8.22
C PHE A 101 6.07 7.41 -7.34
N ARG A 102 5.65 6.84 -6.22
CA ARG A 102 6.59 6.23 -5.28
C ARG A 102 6.92 4.78 -5.63
N PHE A 103 5.98 4.00 -6.11
CA PHE A 103 6.18 2.57 -6.36
C PHE A 103 6.96 2.21 -7.63
N PRO A 104 6.76 2.83 -8.79
CA PRO A 104 7.46 2.46 -10.00
C PRO A 104 8.99 2.47 -9.87
N PRO A 105 9.63 3.50 -9.29
CA PRO A 105 11.09 3.50 -9.14
C PRO A 105 11.57 2.41 -8.17
N MET A 106 10.86 2.11 -7.10
CA MET A 106 11.24 1.05 -6.16
C MET A 106 11.19 -0.33 -6.81
N ILE A 107 10.15 -0.60 -7.62
CA ILE A 107 10.02 -1.86 -8.35
C ILE A 107 11.11 -1.98 -9.43
N ALA A 108 11.45 -0.90 -10.10
CA ALA A 108 12.50 -0.88 -11.12
C ALA A 108 13.88 -1.24 -10.51
N VAL A 109 14.24 -0.63 -9.39
CA VAL A 109 15.48 -0.92 -8.66
C VAL A 109 15.52 -2.38 -8.20
N TYR A 110 14.43 -2.89 -7.64
CA TYR A 110 14.32 -4.28 -7.21
C TYR A 110 14.48 -5.27 -8.37
N ASN A 111 13.85 -5.00 -9.51
CA ASN A 111 13.98 -5.83 -10.70
C ASN A 111 15.41 -5.82 -11.27
N GLN A 112 16.11 -4.69 -11.19
CA GLN A 112 17.53 -4.62 -11.58
C GLN A 112 18.40 -5.47 -10.65
N GLN A 113 18.18 -5.42 -9.34
CA GLN A 113 18.89 -6.25 -8.37
C GLN A 113 18.66 -7.74 -8.61
N LEU A 114 17.40 -8.15 -8.86
CA LEU A 114 17.07 -9.52 -9.20
C LEU A 114 17.74 -9.99 -10.51
N ARG A 115 17.76 -9.15 -11.54
CA ARG A 115 18.47 -9.47 -12.81
C ARG A 115 19.95 -9.65 -12.56
N ARG A 116 20.60 -8.78 -11.80
CA ARG A 116 22.02 -8.90 -11.43
C ARG A 116 22.28 -10.19 -10.64
N ALA A 117 21.47 -10.48 -9.62
CA ALA A 117 21.61 -11.69 -8.82
C ALA A 117 21.46 -12.97 -9.66
N ARG A 118 20.52 -13.01 -10.59
CA ARG A 118 20.33 -14.13 -11.52
C ARG A 118 21.51 -14.28 -12.48
N PHE A 119 22.01 -13.17 -13.03
CA PHE A 119 23.16 -13.18 -13.93
C PHE A 119 24.41 -13.72 -13.23
N PHE A 120 24.70 -13.27 -12.02
CA PHE A 120 25.85 -13.80 -11.25
C PHE A 120 25.68 -15.26 -10.82
N SER A 121 24.47 -15.71 -10.52
CA SER A 121 24.23 -17.12 -10.24
C SER A 121 24.42 -17.97 -11.49
N GLN A 122 23.90 -17.57 -12.63
CA GLN A 122 24.09 -18.30 -13.89
C GLN A 122 25.55 -18.31 -14.35
N SER A 123 26.30 -17.22 -14.20
CA SER A 123 27.73 -17.18 -14.56
C SER A 123 28.58 -18.12 -13.68
N ARG A 124 28.19 -18.34 -12.43
CA ARG A 124 28.85 -19.34 -11.57
C ARG A 124 28.59 -20.78 -11.99
N TYR A 125 27.43 -21.08 -12.56
CA TYR A 125 27.07 -22.43 -13.05
C TYR A 125 27.44 -22.65 -14.51
N ALA A 126 27.62 -21.61 -15.32
CA ALA A 126 27.92 -21.71 -16.74
C ALA A 126 29.36 -22.20 -17.04
N GLN A 127 30.26 -22.18 -16.03
CA GLN A 127 31.65 -22.69 -16.22
C GLN A 127 32.07 -23.63 -15.08
N PRO A 128 31.37 -24.73 -14.83
CA PRO A 128 31.83 -25.72 -13.84
C PRO A 128 33.11 -26.39 -14.25
N GLU A 129 33.39 -26.53 -15.56
CA GLU A 129 34.57 -27.18 -16.08
C GLU A 129 35.86 -26.37 -15.87
N ALA A 130 35.82 -25.03 -15.90
CA ALA A 130 36.98 -24.18 -15.69
C ALA A 130 37.58 -24.34 -14.28
N THR A 131 36.70 -24.51 -13.25
CA THR A 131 37.12 -24.73 -11.87
C THR A 131 37.70 -26.14 -11.63
N VAL A 132 37.18 -27.15 -12.35
CA VAL A 132 37.70 -28.52 -12.27
C VAL A 132 39.07 -28.64 -12.96
N ARG A 133 39.31 -27.96 -14.09
CA ARG A 133 40.62 -27.93 -14.77
C ARG A 133 41.71 -27.31 -13.91
N GLN A 134 41.43 -26.19 -13.23
CA GLN A 134 42.40 -25.57 -12.32
C GLN A 134 42.78 -26.48 -11.13
N ARG A 135 41.84 -27.23 -10.60
CA ARG A 135 42.11 -28.15 -9.50
C ARG A 135 42.95 -29.35 -9.93
N ARG A 136 42.77 -29.87 -11.17
CA ARG A 136 43.60 -30.93 -11.76
C ARG A 136 45.02 -30.49 -12.05
N GLN A 137 45.23 -29.28 -12.55
CA GLN A 137 46.58 -28.72 -12.82
C GLN A 137 47.37 -28.46 -11.53
N ARG A 138 46.71 -28.02 -10.44
CA ARG A 138 47.40 -27.87 -9.14
C ARG A 138 47.81 -29.22 -8.52
N ARG A 139 47.05 -30.32 -8.72
CA ARG A 139 47.44 -31.67 -8.27
C ARG A 139 48.56 -32.28 -9.04
N ARG A 140 48.78 -31.90 -10.31
CA ARG A 140 49.89 -32.42 -11.12
C ARG A 140 51.21 -31.68 -10.86
N ARG A 141 51.18 -30.56 -10.17
CA ARG A 141 52.40 -29.76 -9.82
C ARG A 141 52.89 -30.04 -8.38
N ARG A 142 52.26 -30.93 -7.67
CA ARG A 142 52.73 -31.45 -6.39
C ARG A 142 53.10 -32.93 -6.55
#